data_cf54f62b27a2be209646e39189372cb9
#
_entry.id   cf54f62b27a2be209646e39189372cb9
#
_cell.length_a   1.000
_cell.length_b   1.000
_cell.length_c   1.000
_cell.angle_alpha   90.00
_cell.angle_beta   90.00
_cell.angle_gamma   90.00
#
_symmetry.space_group_name_H-M   'P 1'
#
loop_
_entity.id
_entity.type
_entity.pdbx_description
1 polymer ?
#
loop_
_entity_poly.entity_id
_entity_poly.type
_entity_poly.pdbx_seq_one_letter_code
_entity_poly.pdbx_strand_id
1 'polypeptide(L)'
;MENTALILIDLQNDYFGSFEGAKWQLNETEKAATNALKILTKFREKNMKIVHVRHEFAIENPPFFAPNSQGAKIHDTLTPKENESQILKHNVNAFKDTKLKKILDDSNITNVIIVGAMSYMCI
;
A
#
# COMPACT_ATOMS: atom_id res chain seq x y z
N MET A 1 -14.87 16.25 -2.83
CA MET A 1 -13.90 15.26 -2.32
C MET A 1 -14.55 14.04 -1.68
N GLU A 2 -15.87 14.05 -1.51
CA GLU A 2 -16.56 12.96 -0.82
C GLU A 2 -16.40 11.59 -1.49
N ASN A 3 -16.24 11.56 -2.80
CA ASN A 3 -16.12 10.31 -3.55
C ASN A 3 -14.68 9.99 -3.94
N THR A 4 -13.73 10.45 -3.14
CA THR A 4 -12.30 10.22 -3.37
C THR A 4 -11.76 9.21 -2.36
N ALA A 5 -10.98 8.25 -2.85
CA ALA A 5 -10.29 7.28 -2.01
C ALA A 5 -8.78 7.49 -2.11
N LEU A 6 -8.09 7.21 -1.01
CA LEU A 6 -6.63 7.12 -0.98
C LEU A 6 -6.25 5.64 -1.08
N ILE A 7 -5.37 5.33 -2.02
CA ILE A 7 -4.85 3.97 -2.19
C ILE A 7 -3.35 4.01 -1.97
N LEU A 8 -2.88 3.28 -0.95
CA LEU A 8 -1.46 3.18 -0.64
C LEU A 8 -0.98 1.80 -1.10
N ILE A 9 0.02 1.78 -1.99
CA ILE A 9 0.48 0.55 -2.65
C ILE A 9 1.94 0.26 -2.34
N ASP A 10 2.22 -0.94 -1.86
CA ASP A 10 3.58 -1.49 -1.68
C ASP A 10 4.49 -0.67 -0.75
N LEU A 11 3.93 0.03 0.21
CA LEU A 11 4.71 0.72 1.24
C LEU A 11 5.05 -0.26 2.37
N GLN A 12 5.89 -1.23 2.02
CA GLN A 12 6.22 -2.40 2.84
C GLN A 12 7.69 -2.39 3.24
N ASN A 13 7.98 -3.08 4.35
CA ASN A 13 9.30 -3.04 5.00
C ASN A 13 10.49 -3.37 4.10
N ASP A 14 10.37 -4.33 3.19
CA ASP A 14 11.49 -4.73 2.32
C ASP A 14 12.00 -3.61 1.42
N TYR A 15 11.21 -2.58 1.19
CA TYR A 15 11.63 -1.42 0.40
C TYR A 15 12.34 -0.34 1.22
N PHE A 16 12.38 -0.46 2.53
CA PHE A 16 12.86 0.61 3.41
C PHE A 16 14.24 0.29 3.99
N GLY A 17 15.21 1.17 3.75
CA GLY A 17 16.56 1.00 4.28
C GLY A 17 16.62 1.00 5.82
N SER A 18 15.65 1.61 6.49
CA SER A 18 15.57 1.62 7.95
C SER A 18 15.11 0.29 8.55
N PHE A 19 14.53 -0.60 7.74
CA PHE A 19 14.10 -1.92 8.21
C PHE A 19 15.30 -2.87 8.19
N GLU A 20 15.65 -3.42 9.35
CA GLU A 20 16.73 -4.39 9.44
C GLU A 20 16.39 -5.66 8.66
N GLY A 21 17.25 -6.04 7.72
CA GLY A 21 17.02 -7.21 6.86
C GLY A 21 16.19 -6.95 5.64
N ALA A 22 15.93 -5.68 5.29
CA ALA A 22 15.20 -5.33 4.08
C ALA A 22 15.84 -5.98 2.85
N LYS A 23 15.02 -6.61 2.01
CA LYS A 23 15.50 -7.39 0.86
C LYS A 23 15.67 -6.60 -0.42
N TRP A 24 15.00 -5.45 -0.54
CA TRP A 24 15.01 -4.66 -1.78
C TRP A 24 14.86 -3.18 -1.47
N GLN A 25 15.89 -2.59 -0.86
CA GLN A 25 15.86 -1.19 -0.47
C GLN A 25 15.76 -0.27 -1.68
N LEU A 26 14.83 0.67 -1.63
CA LEU A 26 14.66 1.69 -2.66
C LEU A 26 15.11 3.04 -2.13
N ASN A 27 15.58 3.90 -3.04
CA ASN A 27 15.97 5.26 -2.67
C ASN A 27 14.75 6.10 -2.27
N GLU A 28 14.92 6.94 -1.26
CA GLU A 28 13.91 7.91 -0.83
C GLU A 28 12.58 7.32 -0.35
N THR A 29 12.55 6.02 0.03
CA THR A 29 11.31 5.41 0.54
C THR A 29 10.86 6.02 1.86
N GLU A 30 11.78 6.40 2.74
CA GLU A 30 11.42 7.09 3.98
C GLU A 30 10.74 8.43 3.70
N LYS A 31 11.22 9.17 2.70
CA LYS A 31 10.60 10.42 2.28
C LYS A 31 9.20 10.18 1.70
N ALA A 32 9.08 9.12 0.88
CA ALA A 32 7.78 8.73 0.31
C ALA A 32 6.80 8.34 1.42
N ALA A 33 7.26 7.61 2.43
CA ALA A 33 6.42 7.24 3.57
C ALA A 33 5.99 8.46 4.38
N THR A 34 6.90 9.42 4.60
CA THR A 34 6.57 10.66 5.31
C THR A 34 5.49 11.44 4.57
N ASN A 35 5.61 11.56 3.25
CA ASN A 35 4.61 12.25 2.44
C ASN A 35 3.28 11.49 2.41
N ALA A 36 3.34 10.17 2.31
CA ALA A 36 2.15 9.32 2.35
C ALA A 36 1.42 9.48 3.70
N LEU A 37 2.16 9.54 4.79
CA LEU A 37 1.56 9.72 6.12
C LEU A 37 0.83 11.06 6.24
N LYS A 38 1.36 12.12 5.64
CA LYS A 38 0.68 13.41 5.64
C LYS A 38 -0.68 13.34 4.96
N ILE A 39 -0.73 12.69 3.80
CA ILE A 39 -1.97 12.51 3.04
C ILE A 39 -2.92 11.58 3.80
N LEU A 40 -2.40 10.48 4.33
CA LEU A 40 -3.18 9.51 5.09
C LEU A 40 -3.84 10.15 6.30
N THR A 41 -3.09 10.99 7.03
CA THR A 41 -3.61 11.70 8.19
C THR A 41 -4.79 12.59 7.81
N LYS A 42 -4.67 13.32 6.69
CA LYS A 42 -5.76 14.18 6.20
C LYS A 42 -7.01 13.38 5.84
N PHE A 43 -6.83 12.23 5.18
CA PHE A 43 -7.96 11.37 4.83
C PHE A 43 -8.64 10.80 6.08
N ARG A 44 -7.85 10.44 7.09
CA ARG A 44 -8.38 9.96 8.37
C ARG A 44 -9.18 11.04 9.11
N GLU A 45 -8.67 12.27 9.12
CA GLU A 45 -9.35 13.39 9.76
C GLU A 45 -10.71 13.67 9.13
N LYS A 46 -10.84 13.44 7.82
CA LYS A 46 -12.07 13.68 7.07
C LYS A 46 -12.95 12.45 6.92
N ASN A 47 -12.57 11.34 7.52
CA ASN A 47 -13.29 10.05 7.44
C ASN A 47 -13.51 9.60 5.99
N MET A 48 -12.53 9.84 5.13
CA MET A 48 -12.59 9.45 3.72
C MET A 48 -12.10 8.02 3.54
N LYS A 49 -12.45 7.40 2.40
CA LYS A 49 -12.10 6.01 2.11
C LYS A 49 -10.59 5.84 1.96
N ILE A 50 -10.03 4.85 2.63
CA ILE A 50 -8.61 4.51 2.60
C ILE A 50 -8.46 3.02 2.32
N VAL A 51 -7.62 2.67 1.35
CA VAL A 51 -7.31 1.28 1.02
C VAL A 51 -5.79 1.09 1.04
N HIS A 52 -5.33 0.12 1.80
CA HIS A 52 -3.93 -0.28 1.85
C HIS A 52 -3.75 -1.52 0.99
N VAL A 53 -2.84 -1.45 0.01
CA VAL A 53 -2.53 -2.57 -0.86
C VAL A 53 -1.10 -3.02 -0.58
N ARG A 54 -0.91 -4.28 -0.25
CA ARG A 54 0.41 -4.87 -0.07
C ARG A 54 0.60 -6.04 -1.02
N HIS A 55 1.83 -6.31 -1.36
CA HIS A 55 2.20 -7.36 -2.31
C HIS A 55 2.93 -8.49 -1.59
N GLU A 56 2.61 -9.73 -1.96
CA GLU A 56 3.40 -10.91 -1.61
C GLU A 56 3.58 -11.71 -2.88
N PHE A 57 4.82 -12.12 -3.16
CA PHE A 57 5.08 -12.97 -4.32
C PHE A 57 4.64 -14.41 -4.01
N ALA A 58 3.76 -14.95 -4.83
CA ALA A 58 3.25 -16.31 -4.66
C ALA A 58 4.14 -17.34 -5.40
N ILE A 59 5.46 -17.19 -5.27
CA ILE A 59 6.45 -18.07 -5.88
C ILE A 59 7.39 -18.59 -4.80
N GLU A 60 8.10 -19.67 -5.12
CA GLU A 60 9.10 -20.24 -4.23
C GLU A 60 10.33 -19.34 -4.18
N ASN A 61 10.84 -19.06 -2.98
CA ASN A 61 12.03 -18.24 -2.76
C ASN A 61 11.98 -16.87 -3.44
N PRO A 62 10.97 -16.04 -3.16
CA PRO A 62 10.88 -14.72 -3.78
C PRO A 62 12.03 -13.81 -3.34
N PRO A 63 12.45 -12.86 -4.20
CA PRO A 63 13.57 -11.96 -3.87
C PRO A 63 13.25 -10.99 -2.74
N PHE A 64 11.97 -10.63 -2.57
CA PHE A 64 11.48 -9.78 -1.49
C PHE A 64 9.97 -10.02 -1.35
N PHE A 65 9.34 -9.47 -0.33
CA PHE A 65 7.92 -9.64 -0.03
C PHE A 65 7.49 -11.11 0.03
N ALA A 66 8.28 -11.92 0.73
CA ALA A 66 7.93 -13.32 0.93
C ALA A 66 6.62 -13.45 1.72
N PRO A 67 5.75 -14.41 1.38
CA PRO A 67 4.49 -14.58 2.10
C PRO A 67 4.70 -14.70 3.62
N ASN A 68 3.90 -13.97 4.37
CA ASN A 68 3.91 -13.95 5.83
C ASN A 68 5.22 -13.49 6.47
N SER A 69 6.11 -12.85 5.70
CA SER A 69 7.37 -12.34 6.25
C SER A 69 7.18 -10.95 6.86
N GLN A 70 8.10 -10.56 7.75
CA GLN A 70 8.12 -9.20 8.29
C GLN A 70 8.42 -8.17 7.21
N GLY A 71 9.22 -8.53 6.20
CA GLY A 71 9.53 -7.66 5.07
C GLY A 71 8.33 -7.35 4.19
N ALA A 72 7.35 -8.24 4.14
CA ALA A 72 6.12 -8.03 3.37
C ALA A 72 5.09 -7.19 4.14
N LYS A 73 5.29 -6.91 5.41
CA LYS A 73 4.36 -6.09 6.19
C LYS A 73 4.43 -4.62 5.79
N ILE A 74 3.31 -3.94 5.87
CA ILE A 74 3.25 -2.49 5.66
C ILE A 74 4.12 -1.80 6.70
N HIS A 75 4.86 -0.78 6.27
CA HIS A 75 5.75 -0.03 7.16
C HIS A 75 5.00 0.51 8.38
N ASP A 76 5.62 0.46 9.54
CA ASP A 76 4.99 0.79 10.82
C ASP A 76 4.31 2.16 10.85
N THR A 77 4.92 3.17 10.21
CA THR A 77 4.35 4.51 10.19
C THR A 77 3.02 4.59 9.45
N LEU A 78 2.72 3.60 8.61
CA LEU A 78 1.54 3.55 7.76
C LEU A 78 0.61 2.40 8.13
N THR A 79 0.74 1.85 9.33
CA THR A 79 -0.05 0.70 9.78
C THR A 79 -1.55 0.94 9.60
N PRO A 80 -2.28 0.05 8.90
CA PRO A 80 -3.71 0.20 8.69
C PRO A 80 -4.49 0.20 10.01
N LYS A 81 -5.52 1.03 10.07
CA LYS A 81 -6.48 1.02 11.19
C LYS A 81 -7.64 0.08 10.87
N GLU A 82 -8.39 -0.32 11.89
CA GLU A 82 -9.49 -1.30 11.74
C GLU A 82 -10.53 -0.91 10.69
N ASN A 83 -10.84 0.36 10.57
CA ASN A 83 -11.84 0.84 9.63
C ASN A 83 -11.29 1.08 8.22
N GLU A 84 -10.02 0.78 7.99
CA GLU A 84 -9.39 0.94 6.67
C GLU A 84 -9.31 -0.41 5.98
N SER A 85 -9.54 -0.43 4.66
CA SER A 85 -9.50 -1.66 3.89
C SER A 85 -8.07 -2.10 3.59
N GLN A 86 -7.84 -3.40 3.56
CA GLN A 86 -6.55 -3.98 3.20
C GLN A 86 -6.74 -4.97 2.06
N ILE A 87 -5.86 -4.89 1.07
CA ILE A 87 -5.85 -5.76 -0.11
C ILE A 87 -4.47 -6.41 -0.20
N LEU A 88 -4.45 -7.72 -0.39
CA LEU A 88 -3.24 -8.47 -0.70
C LEU A 88 -3.24 -8.78 -2.19
N LYS A 89 -2.19 -8.38 -2.90
CA LYS A 89 -2.06 -8.69 -4.32
C LYS A 89 -0.84 -9.57 -4.58
N HIS A 90 -0.90 -10.33 -5.66
CA HIS A 90 0.21 -11.18 -6.13
C HIS A 90 0.67 -10.77 -7.53
N ASN A 91 0.09 -9.71 -8.09
CA ASN A 91 0.38 -9.19 -9.42
C ASN A 91 0.76 -7.72 -9.32
N VAL A 92 1.50 -7.22 -10.30
CA VAL A 92 1.89 -5.80 -10.34
C VAL A 92 0.66 -4.89 -10.35
N ASN A 93 -0.34 -5.23 -11.15
CA ASN A 93 -1.59 -4.47 -11.21
C ASN A 93 -2.44 -4.75 -9.96
N ALA A 94 -2.68 -3.72 -9.16
CA ALA A 94 -3.45 -3.84 -7.92
C ALA A 94 -4.91 -4.27 -8.13
N PHE A 95 -5.45 -4.09 -9.34
CA PHE A 95 -6.82 -4.50 -9.67
C PHE A 95 -6.94 -5.94 -10.12
N LYS A 96 -5.83 -6.58 -10.48
CA LYS A 96 -5.86 -7.95 -10.99
C LYS A 96 -6.02 -8.95 -9.85
N ASP A 97 -7.05 -9.80 -9.94
CA ASP A 97 -7.34 -10.86 -8.97
C ASP A 97 -7.46 -10.34 -7.52
N THR A 98 -7.99 -9.11 -7.36
CA THR A 98 -8.22 -8.52 -6.04
C THR A 98 -9.64 -7.98 -5.94
N LYS A 99 -10.03 -7.61 -4.72
CA LYS A 99 -11.33 -7.00 -4.45
C LYS A 99 -11.30 -5.48 -4.54
N LEU A 100 -10.20 -4.88 -5.02
CA LEU A 100 -10.03 -3.43 -5.01
C LEU A 100 -11.15 -2.71 -5.76
N LYS A 101 -11.45 -3.15 -6.98
CA LYS A 101 -12.53 -2.53 -7.77
C LYS A 101 -13.87 -2.62 -7.05
N LYS A 102 -14.18 -3.78 -6.46
CA LYS A 102 -15.42 -3.98 -5.72
C LYS A 102 -15.51 -3.04 -4.51
N ILE A 103 -14.42 -2.90 -3.76
CA ILE A 103 -14.38 -2.00 -2.60
C ILE A 103 -14.66 -0.56 -3.03
N LEU A 104 -14.05 -0.11 -4.12
CA LEU A 104 -14.25 1.24 -4.62
C LEU A 104 -15.68 1.45 -5.13
N ASP A 105 -16.22 0.48 -5.87
CA ASP A 105 -17.58 0.55 -6.39
C ASP A 105 -18.62 0.56 -5.24
N ASP A 106 -18.44 -0.29 -4.24
CA ASP A 106 -19.35 -0.38 -3.10
C ASP A 106 -19.37 0.91 -2.27
N SER A 107 -18.29 1.68 -2.31
CA SER A 107 -18.16 2.95 -1.59
C SER A 107 -18.49 4.16 -2.48
N ASN A 108 -18.96 3.94 -3.70
CA ASN A 108 -19.29 5.00 -4.67
C ASN A 108 -18.11 5.91 -4.97
N ILE A 109 -16.91 5.36 -5.05
CA ILE A 109 -15.69 6.12 -5.31
C ILE A 109 -15.59 6.43 -6.80
N THR A 110 -15.40 7.71 -7.12
CA THR A 110 -15.25 8.18 -8.51
C THR A 110 -13.85 8.71 -8.80
N ASN A 111 -13.09 9.06 -7.76
CA ASN A 111 -11.73 9.57 -7.89
C ASN A 111 -10.82 8.83 -6.93
N VAL A 112 -9.57 8.63 -7.34
CA VAL A 112 -8.57 8.00 -6.47
C VAL A 112 -7.30 8.82 -6.45
N ILE A 113 -6.64 8.86 -5.28
CA ILE A 113 -5.27 9.35 -5.13
C ILE A 113 -4.44 8.14 -4.80
N ILE A 114 -3.42 7.87 -5.61
CA ILE A 114 -2.59 6.67 -5.46
C ILE A 114 -1.19 7.10 -5.06
N VAL A 115 -0.69 6.52 -3.96
CA VAL A 115 0.68 6.71 -3.51
C VAL A 115 1.34 5.35 -3.37
N GLY A 116 2.63 5.27 -3.70
CA GLY A 116 3.33 4.00 -3.65
C GLY A 116 4.83 4.18 -3.75
N ALA A 117 5.57 3.11 -3.45
CA ALA A 117 7.02 3.13 -3.45
C ALA A 117 7.61 3.04 -4.87
N MET A 118 6.94 2.37 -5.80
CA MET A 118 7.38 2.18 -7.18
C MET A 118 6.25 2.56 -8.13
N SER A 119 6.07 3.86 -8.33
CA SER A 119 4.91 4.37 -9.07
C SER A 119 4.84 3.86 -10.51
N TYR A 120 5.98 3.69 -11.17
CA TYR A 120 5.99 3.24 -12.57
C TYR A 120 5.72 1.75 -12.75
N MET A 121 5.75 0.96 -11.67
CA MET A 121 5.51 -0.49 -11.74
C MET A 121 4.25 -0.93 -11.01
N CYS A 122 3.88 -0.25 -9.94
CA CYS A 122 2.84 -0.72 -9.04
C CYS A 122 1.55 0.11 -9.12
N ILE A 123 1.62 1.25 -9.74
CA ILE A 123 0.50 2.15 -9.94
C ILE A 123 0.09 2.20 -11.40
#